data_b97ebc8e728de22b0229565ca6bb9cc8
#
_entry.id   b97ebc8e728de22b0229565ca6bb9cc8
#
_cell.length_a   1.000
_cell.length_b   1.000
_cell.length_c   1.000
_cell.angle_alpha   90.00
_cell.angle_beta   90.00
_cell.angle_gamma   90.00
#
_symmetry.space_group_name_H-M   'P 1'
#
loop_
_entity.id
_entity.type
_entity.pdbx_description
1 polymer ?
#
loop_
_entity_poly.entity_id
_entity_poly.type
_entity_poly.pdbx_seq_one_letter_code
_entity_poly.pdbx_strand_id
1 'polypeptide(L)'
;MNDKNNKVKTAVALEYNPDEIAPKIIASGKGALAEKIIDTAKESNVPIHEDSKLAKTLSKLEIGDMIPPELYEAVAEILVFVDAMEKIKKKGMH
;
A
#
# COMPACT_ATOMS: atom_id res chain seq x y z
N MET A 1 11.61 -17.56 -22.29
CA MET A 1 11.20 -16.91 -21.53
C MET A 1 11.41 -17.24 -20.20
N ASN A 2 11.63 -16.41 -19.45
CA ASN A 2 11.90 -16.62 -18.25
C ASN A 2 10.86 -16.31 -17.36
N ASP A 3 10.34 -17.18 -16.65
CA ASP A 3 9.22 -16.98 -15.84
C ASP A 3 9.47 -16.00 -14.77
N LYS A 4 10.68 -15.86 -14.33
CA LYS A 4 10.91 -14.91 -13.31
C LYS A 4 10.74 -13.55 -13.79
N ASN A 5 10.87 -13.30 -15.04
CA ASN A 5 10.65 -11.98 -15.58
C ASN A 5 9.20 -11.72 -15.85
N ASN A 6 8.36 -12.71 -15.67
CA ASN A 6 6.95 -12.55 -15.95
C ASN A 6 6.14 -12.41 -14.70
N LYS A 7 6.77 -12.20 -13.57
CA LYS A 7 6.01 -11.98 -12.36
C LYS A 7 5.23 -10.70 -12.48
N VAL A 8 3.95 -10.80 -12.22
CA VAL A 8 3.06 -9.66 -12.33
C VAL A 8 3.11 -8.89 -11.04
N LYS A 9 3.41 -7.61 -11.11
CA LYS A 9 3.40 -6.75 -9.93
C LYS A 9 1.99 -6.58 -9.45
N THR A 10 1.83 -6.48 -8.15
CA THR A 10 0.54 -6.18 -7.53
C THR A 10 0.74 -4.96 -6.64
N ALA A 11 -0.16 -4.02 -6.75
CA ALA A 11 -0.12 -2.83 -5.90
C ALA A 11 -1.49 -2.58 -5.32
N VAL A 12 -1.51 -2.19 -4.05
CA VAL A 12 -2.74 -1.86 -3.38
C VAL A 12 -2.50 -0.56 -2.62
N ALA A 13 -3.43 0.37 -2.75
CA ALA A 13 -3.35 1.62 -2.02
C ALA A 13 -4.35 1.60 -0.88
N LEU A 14 -3.88 2.04 0.28
CA LEU A 14 -4.70 2.06 1.47
C LEU A 14 -4.85 3.50 1.96
N GLU A 15 -6.02 3.78 2.51
CA GLU A 15 -6.27 5.06 3.14
C GLU A 15 -6.62 4.81 4.58
N TYR A 16 -5.92 5.46 5.49
CA TYR A 16 -6.24 5.32 6.90
C TYR A 16 -6.81 6.62 7.42
N ASN A 17 -8.03 6.54 7.92
CA ASN A 17 -8.69 7.68 8.52
C ASN A 17 -8.79 7.37 10.01
N PRO A 18 -8.20 8.18 10.89
CA PRO A 18 -8.23 7.87 12.32
C PRO A 18 -9.63 7.74 12.90
N ASP A 19 -10.62 8.31 12.22
CA ASP A 19 -12.00 8.21 12.69
C ASP A 19 -12.64 6.87 12.34
N GLU A 20 -11.96 6.05 11.54
CA GLU A 20 -12.50 4.76 11.15
C GLU A 20 -11.80 3.63 11.87
N ILE A 21 -12.48 2.49 11.92
CA ILE A 21 -11.96 1.34 12.64
C ILE A 21 -10.71 0.77 12.00
N ALA A 22 -10.61 0.81 10.70
CA ALA A 22 -9.53 0.18 9.98
C ALA A 22 -9.24 0.89 8.65
N PRO A 23 -8.06 0.70 8.09
CA PRO A 23 -7.76 1.24 6.76
C PRO A 23 -8.65 0.64 5.69
N LYS A 24 -8.83 1.39 4.62
CA LYS A 24 -9.71 1.02 3.53
C LYS A 24 -8.91 0.88 2.26
N ILE A 25 -9.30 -0.04 1.40
CA ILE A 25 -8.67 -0.22 0.08
C ILE A 25 -9.22 0.85 -0.85
N ILE A 26 -8.35 1.70 -1.37
CA ILE A 26 -8.81 2.74 -2.28
C ILE A 26 -8.37 2.51 -3.73
N ALA A 27 -7.39 1.64 -3.94
CA ALA A 27 -6.98 1.26 -5.29
C ALA A 27 -6.30 -0.10 -5.24
N SER A 28 -6.41 -0.85 -6.31
CA SER A 28 -5.81 -2.17 -6.37
C SER A 28 -5.62 -2.52 -7.83
N GLY A 29 -4.50 -3.10 -8.17
CA GLY A 29 -4.25 -3.49 -9.55
C GLY A 29 -3.04 -4.37 -9.70
N LYS A 30 -2.95 -4.99 -10.89
CA LYS A 30 -1.84 -5.87 -11.22
C LYS A 30 -1.24 -5.40 -12.53
N GLY A 31 0.01 -5.75 -12.76
CA GLY A 31 0.69 -5.47 -14.02
C GLY A 31 0.79 -3.97 -14.29
N ALA A 32 0.35 -3.56 -15.46
CA ALA A 32 0.44 -2.17 -15.86
C ALA A 32 -0.35 -1.26 -14.91
N LEU A 33 -1.47 -1.73 -14.40
CA LEU A 33 -2.25 -0.94 -13.46
C LEU A 33 -1.50 -0.79 -12.14
N ALA A 34 -0.80 -1.83 -11.70
CA ALA A 34 0.00 -1.72 -10.48
C ALA A 34 1.09 -0.67 -10.66
N GLU A 35 1.72 -0.64 -11.83
CA GLU A 35 2.75 0.35 -12.09
C GLU A 35 2.18 1.75 -12.09
N LYS A 36 0.99 1.92 -12.62
CA LYS A 36 0.34 3.21 -12.64
C LYS A 36 0.01 3.67 -11.22
N ILE A 37 -0.44 2.75 -10.37
CA ILE A 37 -0.74 3.07 -8.97
C ILE A 37 0.55 3.51 -8.27
N ILE A 38 1.65 2.78 -8.49
CA ILE A 38 2.92 3.11 -7.87
C ILE A 38 3.42 4.47 -8.36
N ASP A 39 3.35 4.72 -9.66
CA ASP A 39 3.81 5.99 -10.22
C ASP A 39 2.99 7.16 -9.68
N THR A 40 1.68 6.99 -9.59
CA THR A 40 0.82 8.03 -9.06
C THR A 40 1.15 8.30 -7.60
N ALA A 41 1.44 7.24 -6.83
CA ALA A 41 1.82 7.40 -5.44
C ALA A 41 3.12 8.19 -5.32
N LYS A 42 4.08 7.88 -6.18
CA LYS A 42 5.36 8.61 -6.17
C LYS A 42 5.16 10.09 -6.50
N GLU A 43 4.33 10.36 -7.48
CA GLU A 43 4.06 11.73 -7.88
C GLU A 43 3.37 12.52 -6.79
N SER A 44 2.55 11.84 -5.99
CA SER A 44 1.80 12.49 -4.93
C SER A 44 2.50 12.41 -3.59
N ASN A 45 3.74 11.93 -3.58
CA ASN A 45 4.52 11.78 -2.36
C ASN A 45 3.87 10.88 -1.32
N VAL A 46 3.18 9.85 -1.78
CA VAL A 46 2.60 8.85 -0.90
C VAL A 46 3.67 7.81 -0.62
N PRO A 47 3.92 7.48 0.64
CA PRO A 47 4.95 6.47 0.95
C PRO A 47 4.58 5.11 0.39
N ILE A 48 5.58 4.38 -0.06
CA ILE A 48 5.41 3.06 -0.65
C ILE A 48 6.19 2.05 0.18
N HIS A 49 5.53 0.95 0.49
CA HIS A 49 6.15 -0.15 1.20
C HIS A 49 6.04 -1.39 0.31
N GLU A 50 7.13 -2.11 0.13
CA GLU A 50 7.12 -3.29 -0.70
C GLU A 50 6.94 -4.55 0.10
N ASP A 51 5.87 -5.29 -0.18
CA ASP A 51 5.60 -6.56 0.46
C ASP A 51 4.67 -7.32 -0.48
N SER A 52 5.25 -8.18 -1.31
CA SER A 52 4.48 -8.84 -2.35
C SER A 52 3.45 -9.81 -1.79
N LYS A 53 3.73 -10.45 -0.67
CA LYS A 53 2.77 -11.35 -0.07
C LYS A 53 1.56 -10.61 0.43
N LEU A 54 1.79 -9.52 1.16
CA LEU A 54 0.69 -8.74 1.70
C LEU A 54 -0.09 -8.09 0.58
N ALA A 55 0.58 -7.59 -0.44
CA ALA A 55 -0.11 -6.97 -1.57
C ALA A 55 -1.03 -7.96 -2.26
N LYS A 56 -0.58 -9.21 -2.45
CA LYS A 56 -1.42 -10.21 -3.06
C LYS A 56 -2.63 -10.53 -2.20
N THR A 57 -2.44 -10.61 -0.89
CA THR A 57 -3.54 -10.87 0.03
C THR A 57 -4.55 -9.73 -0.02
N LEU A 58 -4.07 -8.50 0.04
CA LEU A 58 -4.94 -7.33 0.01
C LEU A 58 -5.66 -7.20 -1.34
N SER A 59 -5.02 -7.62 -2.42
CA SER A 59 -5.62 -7.49 -3.74
C SER A 59 -6.86 -8.34 -3.93
N LYS A 60 -7.08 -9.29 -3.04
CA LYS A 60 -8.28 -10.12 -3.11
C LYS A 60 -9.49 -9.41 -2.54
N LEU A 61 -9.28 -8.33 -1.83
CA LEU A 61 -10.37 -7.55 -1.26
C LEU A 61 -10.87 -6.55 -2.31
N GLU A 62 -12.05 -6.02 -2.09
CA GLU A 62 -12.63 -5.09 -3.05
C GLU A 62 -12.31 -3.65 -2.69
N ILE A 63 -12.24 -2.81 -3.68
CA ILE A 63 -12.04 -1.37 -3.45
C ILE A 63 -13.22 -0.87 -2.63
N GLY A 64 -12.92 -0.14 -1.59
CA GLY A 64 -13.91 0.35 -0.65
C GLY A 64 -14.03 -0.47 0.61
N ASP A 65 -13.45 -1.70 0.60
CA ASP A 65 -13.52 -2.55 1.77
C ASP A 65 -12.50 -2.12 2.80
N MET A 66 -12.84 -2.27 4.06
CA MET A 66 -11.85 -2.14 5.13
C MET A 66 -11.08 -3.43 5.20
N ILE A 67 -9.83 -3.35 5.63
CA ILE A 67 -9.05 -4.57 5.79
C ILE A 67 -9.65 -5.40 6.92
N PRO A 68 -9.60 -6.73 6.81
CA PRO A 68 -10.18 -7.58 7.86
C PRO A 68 -9.26 -7.65 9.08
N PRO A 69 -9.80 -8.00 10.23
CA PRO A 69 -9.01 -8.06 11.47
C PRO A 69 -7.77 -8.93 11.39
N GLU A 70 -7.80 -9.98 10.59
CA GLU A 70 -6.65 -10.86 10.43
C GLU A 70 -5.44 -10.15 9.90
N LEU A 71 -5.62 -9.02 9.22
CA LEU A 71 -4.52 -8.28 8.62
C LEU A 71 -4.16 -7.02 9.40
N TYR A 72 -4.81 -6.77 10.53
CA TYR A 72 -4.58 -5.56 11.29
C TYR A 72 -3.11 -5.41 11.69
N GLU A 73 -2.53 -6.46 12.20
CA GLU A 73 -1.17 -6.38 12.70
C GLU A 73 -0.17 -6.09 11.58
N ALA A 74 -0.30 -6.81 10.48
CA ALA A 74 0.61 -6.64 9.35
C ALA A 74 0.51 -5.23 8.77
N VAL A 75 -0.71 -4.71 8.62
CA VAL A 75 -0.89 -3.38 8.06
C VAL A 75 -0.50 -2.31 9.05
N ALA A 76 -0.73 -2.55 10.34
CA ALA A 76 -0.35 -1.57 11.36
C ALA A 76 1.15 -1.34 11.37
N GLU A 77 1.93 -2.38 11.17
CA GLU A 77 3.38 -2.24 11.11
C GLU A 77 3.81 -1.33 9.97
N ILE A 78 3.15 -1.46 8.82
CA ILE A 78 3.44 -0.63 7.67
C ILE A 78 3.05 0.81 7.95
N LEU A 79 1.90 1.04 8.56
CA LEU A 79 1.44 2.39 8.85
C LEU A 79 2.36 3.10 9.83
N VAL A 80 2.91 2.37 10.80
CA VAL A 80 3.87 2.95 11.72
C VAL A 80 5.14 3.35 10.98
N PHE A 81 5.60 2.51 10.07
CA PHE A 81 6.77 2.82 9.25
C PHE A 81 6.54 4.07 8.41
N VAL A 82 5.38 4.17 7.78
CA VAL A 82 5.04 5.30 6.93
C VAL A 82 4.98 6.58 7.76
N ASP A 83 4.37 6.51 8.94
CA ASP A 83 4.26 7.66 9.82
C ASP A 83 5.65 8.13 10.25
N ALA A 84 6.55 7.21 10.58
CA ALA A 84 7.90 7.55 10.98
C ALA A 84 8.65 8.23 9.84
N MET A 85 8.47 7.73 8.61
CA MET A 85 9.11 8.32 7.44
C MET A 85 8.63 9.75 7.21
N GLU A 86 7.35 9.99 7.38
CA GLU A 86 6.81 11.33 7.20
C GLU A 86 7.33 12.30 8.25
N LYS A 87 7.47 11.83 9.46
CA LYS A 87 8.02 12.67 10.53
C LYS A 87 9.47 13.05 10.25
N ILE A 88 10.25 12.10 9.74
CA ILE A 88 11.62 12.37 9.37
C ILE A 88 11.67 13.40 8.26
N LYS A 89 10.80 13.28 7.28
CA LYS A 89 10.74 14.23 6.18
C LYS A 89 10.44 15.63 6.68
N LYS A 90 9.46 15.75 7.56
CA LYS A 90 9.10 17.05 8.10
C LYS A 90 10.26 17.69 8.83
N LYS A 91 11.00 16.92 9.61
CA LYS A 91 12.14 17.44 10.30
C LYS A 91 13.22 17.88 9.34
N GLY A 92 13.40 17.15 8.26
CA GLY A 92 14.42 17.49 7.29
C GLY A 92 14.11 18.75 6.51
N MET A 93 12.89 19.24 6.59
CA MET A 93 12.52 20.45 5.88
C MET A 93 12.77 21.71 6.67
N HIS A 94 13.27 21.61 7.88
CA HIS A 94 13.65 22.77 8.63
C HIS A 94 15.03 23.28 8.23
#